data_24b2c18cd079edc2f262d453d3e00eb5
#
_entry.id   24b2c18cd079edc2f262d453d3e00eb5
#
_cell.length_a   1.000
_cell.length_b   1.000
_cell.length_c   1.000
_cell.angle_alpha   90.00
_cell.angle_beta   90.00
_cell.angle_gamma   90.00
#
_symmetry.space_group_name_H-M   'P 1'
#
loop_
_entity.id
_entity.type
_entity.pdbx_description
1 polymer ?
#
loop_
_entity_poly.entity_id
_entity_poly.type
_entity_poly.pdbx_seq_one_letter_code
_entity_poly.pdbx_strand_id
1 'polypeptide(L)'
;MNPLAGAVALNLAFGCSILSIIALIAYNRTSDFRLFLVGQRLGLAISFFVFISTFVLGHQLMISNFDIDYVARYTSFETPTVYKISALWAGQSGSLLFWLFILSIFNTITIIQNQSKHHNLMPWVIITLSTIQLFFLVLTNFITNPFEPTQADFEIVNGNGLNPLL
;
A
#
# COMPACT_ATOMS: atom_id res chain seq x y z
N MET A 1 8.39 2.43 15.14
CA MET A 1 8.18 1.23 14.28
C MET A 1 9.33 1.18 13.27
N ASN A 2 9.81 0.00 12.91
CA ASN A 2 10.90 -0.12 11.94
C ASN A 2 10.37 0.19 10.52
N PRO A 3 10.99 1.09 9.72
CA PRO A 3 10.58 1.38 8.35
C PRO A 3 10.62 0.14 7.44
N LEU A 4 11.50 -0.82 7.72
CA LEU A 4 11.55 -2.10 7.01
C LEU A 4 10.21 -2.86 7.06
N ALA A 5 9.42 -2.71 8.12
CA ALA A 5 8.13 -3.37 8.23
C ALA A 5 7.14 -2.89 7.15
N GLY A 6 7.19 -1.60 6.78
CA GLY A 6 6.38 -1.04 5.70
C GLY A 6 6.78 -1.58 4.32
N ALA A 7 8.08 -1.63 4.03
CA ALA A 7 8.59 -2.19 2.78
C ALA A 7 8.29 -3.69 2.66
N VAL A 8 8.49 -4.47 3.74
CA VAL A 8 8.14 -5.90 3.77
C VAL A 8 6.64 -6.11 3.55
N ALA A 9 5.80 -5.28 4.17
CA ALA A 9 4.34 -5.35 3.97
C ALA A 9 3.95 -5.10 2.50
N LEU A 10 4.56 -4.13 1.81
CA LEU A 10 4.33 -3.91 0.37
C LEU A 10 4.74 -5.12 -0.47
N ASN A 11 5.89 -5.73 -0.19
CA ASN A 11 6.33 -6.93 -0.89
C ASN A 11 5.39 -8.13 -0.66
N LEU A 12 4.88 -8.31 0.56
CA LEU A 12 3.88 -9.34 0.88
C LEU A 12 2.56 -9.06 0.16
N ALA A 13 2.08 -7.81 0.13
CA ALA A 13 0.90 -7.43 -0.64
C ALA A 13 1.07 -7.74 -2.13
N PHE A 14 2.25 -7.46 -2.70
CA PHE A 14 2.59 -7.78 -4.09
C PHE A 14 2.49 -9.28 -4.36
N GLY A 15 3.11 -10.13 -3.54
CA GLY A 15 3.00 -11.58 -3.65
C GLY A 15 1.55 -12.08 -3.52
N CYS A 16 0.80 -11.56 -2.55
CA CYS A 16 -0.62 -11.89 -2.35
C CYS A 16 -1.47 -11.51 -3.57
N SER A 17 -1.19 -10.38 -4.24
CA SER A 17 -1.96 -9.95 -5.41
C SER A 17 -1.80 -10.91 -6.59
N ILE A 18 -0.59 -11.35 -6.87
CA ILE A 18 -0.31 -12.34 -7.91
C ILE A 18 -1.01 -13.67 -7.59
N LEU A 19 -0.84 -14.17 -6.37
CA LEU A 19 -1.44 -15.43 -5.95
C LEU A 19 -2.97 -15.38 -5.94
N SER A 20 -3.57 -14.26 -5.55
CA SER A 20 -5.03 -14.05 -5.61
C SER A 20 -5.55 -14.17 -7.04
N ILE A 21 -4.91 -13.50 -8.00
CA ILE A 21 -5.28 -13.55 -9.40
C ILE A 21 -5.16 -14.98 -9.95
N ILE A 22 -4.04 -15.66 -9.68
CA ILE A 22 -3.81 -17.05 -10.14
C ILE A 22 -4.87 -17.99 -9.56
N ALA A 23 -5.15 -17.90 -8.25
CA ALA A 23 -6.14 -18.75 -7.58
C ALA A 23 -7.55 -18.57 -8.18
N LEU A 24 -7.96 -17.33 -8.48
CA LEU A 24 -9.27 -17.04 -9.03
C LEU A 24 -9.40 -17.40 -10.51
N ILE A 25 -8.33 -17.25 -11.29
CA ILE A 25 -8.29 -17.76 -12.68
C ILE A 25 -8.41 -19.30 -12.68
N ALA A 26 -7.68 -19.96 -11.78
CA ALA A 26 -7.77 -21.41 -11.63
C ALA A 26 -9.19 -21.85 -11.18
N TYR A 27 -9.83 -21.12 -10.27
CA TYR A 27 -11.23 -21.34 -9.90
C TYR A 27 -12.16 -21.26 -11.11
N ASN A 28 -12.02 -20.26 -11.96
CA ASN A 28 -12.86 -20.09 -13.14
C ASN A 28 -12.70 -21.25 -14.17
N ARG A 29 -11.59 -22.00 -14.10
CA ARG A 29 -11.37 -23.16 -14.98
C ARG A 29 -11.79 -24.49 -14.35
N THR A 30 -11.60 -24.64 -13.04
CA THR A 30 -11.80 -25.93 -12.35
C THR A 30 -13.10 -26.01 -11.56
N SER A 31 -13.73 -24.86 -11.28
CA SER A 31 -14.90 -24.71 -10.39
C SER A 31 -14.65 -25.23 -8.97
N ASP A 32 -13.38 -25.38 -8.53
CA ASP A 32 -13.04 -25.79 -7.17
C ASP A 32 -13.23 -24.60 -6.20
N PHE A 33 -14.28 -24.68 -5.39
CA PHE A 33 -14.63 -23.62 -4.43
C PHE A 33 -13.51 -23.29 -3.43
N ARG A 34 -12.58 -24.20 -3.18
CA ARG A 34 -11.41 -23.94 -2.32
C ARG A 34 -10.52 -22.85 -2.92
N LEU A 35 -10.33 -22.85 -4.23
CA LEU A 35 -9.55 -21.82 -4.93
C LEU A 35 -10.21 -20.46 -4.85
N PHE A 36 -11.54 -20.40 -4.90
CA PHE A 36 -12.27 -19.15 -4.67
C PHE A 36 -12.00 -18.59 -3.27
N LEU A 37 -12.10 -19.43 -2.22
CA LEU A 37 -11.84 -19.01 -0.84
C LEU A 37 -10.39 -18.54 -0.65
N VAL A 38 -9.44 -19.22 -1.27
CA VAL A 38 -8.02 -18.82 -1.23
C VAL A 38 -7.84 -17.45 -1.90
N GLY A 39 -8.37 -17.27 -3.11
CA GLY A 39 -8.27 -15.99 -3.81
C GLY A 39 -8.91 -14.83 -3.05
N GLN A 40 -10.08 -15.07 -2.46
CA GLN A 40 -10.78 -14.08 -1.62
C GLN A 40 -9.98 -13.70 -0.36
N ARG A 41 -9.42 -14.68 0.34
CA ARG A 41 -8.58 -14.43 1.53
C ARG A 41 -7.29 -13.70 1.17
N LEU A 42 -6.66 -14.04 0.04
CA LEU A 42 -5.50 -13.32 -0.47
C LEU A 42 -5.85 -11.88 -0.86
N GLY A 43 -7.03 -11.64 -1.45
CA GLY A 43 -7.54 -10.30 -1.72
C GLY A 43 -7.70 -9.45 -0.45
N LEU A 44 -8.16 -10.03 0.66
CA LEU A 44 -8.18 -9.36 1.97
C LEU A 44 -6.78 -9.16 2.55
N ALA A 45 -5.87 -10.12 2.34
CA ALA A 45 -4.48 -10.02 2.80
C ALA A 45 -3.73 -8.88 2.10
N ILE A 46 -3.98 -8.63 0.80
CA ILE A 46 -3.46 -7.44 0.09
C ILE A 46 -3.82 -6.18 0.87
N SER A 47 -5.11 -6.00 1.15
CA SER A 47 -5.60 -4.82 1.87
C SER A 47 -4.99 -4.68 3.26
N PHE A 48 -4.87 -5.77 4.00
CA PHE A 48 -4.26 -5.80 5.32
C PHE A 48 -2.79 -5.34 5.29
N PHE A 49 -1.99 -5.84 4.35
CA PHE A 49 -0.59 -5.44 4.24
C PHE A 49 -0.42 -4.00 3.75
N VAL A 50 -1.28 -3.54 2.84
CA VAL A 50 -1.30 -2.14 2.42
C VAL A 50 -1.65 -1.21 3.58
N PHE A 51 -2.60 -1.57 4.44
CA PHE A 51 -2.92 -0.79 5.64
C PHE A 51 -1.72 -0.69 6.59
N ILE A 52 -1.02 -1.81 6.83
CA ILE A 52 0.21 -1.81 7.64
C ILE A 52 1.24 -0.86 7.02
N SER A 53 1.50 -0.97 5.73
CA SER A 53 2.50 -0.13 5.05
C SER A 53 2.15 1.36 5.16
N THR A 54 0.90 1.72 4.88
CA THR A 54 0.42 3.11 4.97
C THR A 54 0.52 3.65 6.40
N PHE A 55 0.16 2.83 7.39
CA PHE A 55 0.27 3.20 8.80
C PHE A 55 1.73 3.38 9.24
N VAL A 56 2.63 2.51 8.78
CA VAL A 56 4.07 2.66 9.05
C VAL A 56 4.60 3.95 8.47
N LEU A 57 4.30 4.27 7.20
CA LEU A 57 4.74 5.54 6.58
C LEU A 57 4.18 6.74 7.34
N GLY A 58 2.89 6.74 7.67
CA GLY A 58 2.26 7.80 8.46
C GLY A 58 2.94 8.00 9.82
N HIS A 59 3.27 6.90 10.51
CA HIS A 59 4.01 6.96 11.77
C HIS A 59 5.43 7.55 11.59
N GLN A 60 6.15 7.17 10.52
CA GLN A 60 7.49 7.72 10.24
C GLN A 60 7.45 9.22 9.96
N LEU A 61 6.42 9.69 9.24
CA LEU A 61 6.17 11.12 9.01
C LEU A 61 5.91 11.87 10.33
N MET A 62 5.12 11.27 11.24
CA MET A 62 4.80 11.89 12.53
C MET A 62 6.01 12.06 13.44
N ILE A 63 6.91 11.08 13.47
CA ILE A 63 8.15 11.14 14.28
C ILE A 63 9.30 11.84 13.57
N SER A 64 9.12 12.28 12.32
CA SER A 64 10.15 12.92 11.49
C SER A 64 11.44 12.08 11.40
N ASN A 65 11.28 10.79 11.04
CA ASN A 65 12.42 9.89 10.84
C ASN A 65 13.09 10.16 9.49
N PHE A 66 14.14 10.95 9.50
CA PHE A 66 14.86 11.36 8.28
C PHE A 66 15.79 10.29 7.69
N ASP A 67 15.87 9.10 8.28
CA ASP A 67 16.51 7.93 7.64
C ASP A 67 15.78 7.50 6.36
N ILE A 68 14.53 7.93 6.19
CA ILE A 68 13.71 7.69 5.00
C ILE A 68 13.73 8.94 4.12
N ASP A 69 14.17 8.80 2.88
CA ASP A 69 14.28 9.90 1.91
C ASP A 69 12.97 10.67 1.73
N TYR A 70 11.84 9.95 1.66
CA TYR A 70 10.52 10.56 1.56
C TYR A 70 10.20 11.47 2.75
N VAL A 71 10.49 11.02 3.97
CA VAL A 71 10.24 11.79 5.20
C VAL A 71 11.14 13.03 5.24
N ALA A 72 12.42 12.88 4.90
CA ALA A 72 13.37 13.99 4.88
C ALA A 72 12.99 15.07 3.86
N ARG A 73 12.39 14.70 2.71
CA ARG A 73 11.96 15.64 1.68
C ARG A 73 10.70 16.40 2.02
N TYR A 74 9.74 15.78 2.72
CA TYR A 74 8.38 16.33 2.90
C TYR A 74 8.03 16.71 4.33
N THR A 75 8.95 16.56 5.30
CA THR A 75 8.74 17.00 6.69
C THR A 75 9.98 17.68 7.27
N SER A 76 9.78 18.39 8.39
CA SER A 76 10.81 18.93 9.26
C SER A 76 10.36 18.83 10.71
N PHE A 77 11.24 19.07 11.67
CA PHE A 77 10.84 19.12 13.08
C PHE A 77 9.84 20.23 13.36
N GLU A 78 9.95 21.35 12.65
CA GLU A 78 9.09 22.53 12.81
C GLU A 78 7.72 22.38 12.12
N THR A 79 7.55 21.35 11.27
CA THR A 79 6.29 21.12 10.54
C THR A 79 5.17 20.75 11.52
N PRO A 80 4.06 21.52 11.58
CA PRO A 80 2.91 21.18 12.42
C PRO A 80 2.32 19.81 12.09
N THR A 81 1.80 19.11 13.10
CA THR A 81 1.29 17.73 12.99
C THR A 81 0.28 17.53 11.85
N VAL A 82 -0.62 18.49 11.63
CA VAL A 82 -1.62 18.42 10.55
C VAL A 82 -0.95 18.35 9.18
N TYR A 83 0.12 19.12 8.97
CA TYR A 83 0.87 19.10 7.72
C TYR A 83 1.73 17.83 7.57
N LYS A 84 2.18 17.22 8.68
CA LYS A 84 2.84 15.90 8.63
C LYS A 84 1.89 14.80 8.13
N ILE A 85 0.60 14.87 8.47
CA ILE A 85 -0.40 13.95 7.94
C ILE A 85 -0.60 14.20 6.43
N SER A 86 -0.70 15.47 6.00
CA SER A 86 -0.84 15.78 4.58
C SER A 86 0.40 15.44 3.77
N ALA A 87 1.58 15.37 4.39
CA ALA A 87 2.79 14.91 3.76
C ALA A 87 2.68 13.47 3.22
N LEU A 88 1.72 12.66 3.70
CA LEU A 88 1.47 11.32 3.17
C LEU A 88 1.16 11.32 1.67
N TRP A 89 0.54 12.38 1.15
CA TRP A 89 0.22 12.51 -0.29
C TRP A 89 0.90 13.69 -0.96
N ALA A 90 1.85 14.35 -0.31
CA ALA A 90 2.55 15.53 -0.86
C ALA A 90 3.51 15.18 -2.01
N GLY A 91 4.02 13.94 -2.04
CA GLY A 91 4.96 13.47 -3.06
C GLY A 91 4.45 12.25 -3.83
N GLN A 92 5.14 11.92 -4.91
CA GLN A 92 4.73 10.85 -5.83
C GLN A 92 4.60 9.49 -5.14
N SER A 93 5.61 9.05 -4.41
CA SER A 93 5.60 7.72 -3.77
C SER A 93 4.54 7.59 -2.68
N GLY A 94 4.37 8.62 -1.86
CA GLY A 94 3.30 8.65 -0.86
C GLY A 94 1.91 8.73 -1.48
N SER A 95 1.71 9.53 -2.55
CA SER A 95 0.45 9.61 -3.28
C SER A 95 0.04 8.27 -3.87
N LEU A 96 0.97 7.53 -4.48
CA LEU A 96 0.68 6.21 -5.04
C LEU A 96 0.29 5.21 -3.94
N LEU A 97 0.99 5.24 -2.80
CA LEU A 97 0.61 4.42 -1.64
C LEU A 97 -0.76 4.81 -1.09
N PHE A 98 -1.08 6.10 -1.04
CA PHE A 98 -2.39 6.59 -0.60
C PHE A 98 -3.52 6.16 -1.53
N TRP A 99 -3.33 6.20 -2.85
CA TRP A 99 -4.29 5.66 -3.80
C TRP A 99 -4.48 4.15 -3.65
N LEU A 100 -3.39 3.41 -3.47
CA LEU A 100 -3.43 1.98 -3.19
C LEU A 100 -4.20 1.68 -1.88
N PHE A 101 -4.02 2.50 -0.84
CA PHE A 101 -4.77 2.41 0.41
C PHE A 101 -6.28 2.61 0.21
N ILE A 102 -6.70 3.63 -0.55
CA ILE A 102 -8.11 3.86 -0.89
C ILE A 102 -8.69 2.66 -1.65
N LEU A 103 -7.97 2.15 -2.67
CA LEU A 103 -8.38 0.96 -3.40
C LEU A 103 -8.52 -0.26 -2.48
N SER A 104 -7.65 -0.39 -1.49
CA SER A 104 -7.70 -1.48 -0.51
C SER A 104 -8.92 -1.40 0.41
N ILE A 105 -9.37 -0.20 0.75
CA ILE A 105 -10.64 0.00 1.47
C ILE A 105 -11.81 -0.51 0.61
N PHE A 106 -11.90 -0.08 -0.65
CA PHE A 106 -12.97 -0.52 -1.55
C PHE A 106 -12.92 -2.02 -1.80
N ASN A 107 -11.73 -2.60 -2.00
CA ASN A 107 -11.55 -4.04 -2.14
C ASN A 107 -12.08 -4.80 -0.91
N THR A 108 -11.72 -4.36 0.30
CA THR A 108 -12.17 -4.96 1.55
C THR A 108 -13.69 -4.90 1.68
N ILE A 109 -14.29 -3.72 1.46
CA ILE A 109 -15.75 -3.54 1.52
C ILE A 109 -16.44 -4.44 0.51
N THR A 110 -15.96 -4.47 -0.74
CA THR A 110 -16.54 -5.29 -1.81
C THR A 110 -16.51 -6.77 -1.46
N ILE A 111 -15.39 -7.28 -0.95
CA ILE A 111 -15.25 -8.69 -0.57
C ILE A 111 -16.17 -9.02 0.61
N ILE A 112 -16.17 -8.20 1.67
CA ILE A 112 -16.93 -8.48 2.89
C ILE A 112 -18.45 -8.44 2.63
N GLN A 113 -18.93 -7.44 1.89
CA GLN A 113 -20.36 -7.28 1.61
C GLN A 113 -20.91 -8.38 0.70
N ASN A 114 -20.07 -9.02 -0.10
CA ASN A 114 -20.50 -10.01 -1.10
C ASN A 114 -20.00 -11.44 -0.81
N GLN A 115 -19.55 -11.74 0.41
CA GLN A 115 -19.01 -13.05 0.80
C GLN A 115 -19.94 -14.24 0.47
N SER A 116 -21.25 -14.06 0.61
CA SER A 116 -22.26 -15.09 0.38
C SER A 116 -23.15 -14.83 -0.84
N LYS A 117 -22.84 -13.80 -1.61
CA LYS A 117 -23.65 -13.35 -2.75
C LYS A 117 -22.84 -13.35 -4.03
N HIS A 118 -23.52 -13.48 -5.17
CA HIS A 118 -22.95 -13.28 -6.49
C HIS A 118 -21.70 -14.12 -6.81
N HIS A 119 -21.68 -15.40 -6.44
CA HIS A 119 -20.53 -16.31 -6.60
C HIS A 119 -19.98 -16.38 -8.04
N ASN A 120 -20.82 -16.13 -9.06
CA ASN A 120 -20.39 -16.13 -10.45
C ASN A 120 -19.65 -14.84 -10.86
N LEU A 121 -19.98 -13.70 -10.23
CA LEU A 121 -19.41 -12.41 -10.55
C LEU A 121 -18.18 -12.08 -9.70
N MET A 122 -18.21 -12.48 -8.43
CA MET A 122 -17.17 -12.12 -7.45
C MET A 122 -15.74 -12.49 -7.85
N PRO A 123 -15.47 -13.67 -8.48
CA PRO A 123 -14.11 -13.97 -8.93
C PRO A 123 -13.56 -12.93 -9.89
N TRP A 124 -14.37 -12.48 -10.85
CA TRP A 124 -13.97 -11.46 -11.82
C TRP A 124 -13.77 -10.09 -11.19
N VAL A 125 -14.63 -9.72 -10.25
CA VAL A 125 -14.49 -8.47 -9.50
C VAL A 125 -13.18 -8.44 -8.71
N ILE A 126 -12.88 -9.53 -7.97
CA ILE A 126 -11.65 -9.60 -7.17
C ILE A 126 -10.42 -9.65 -8.09
N ILE A 127 -10.45 -10.37 -9.23
CA ILE A 127 -9.36 -10.37 -10.21
C ILE A 127 -9.10 -8.94 -10.69
N THR A 128 -10.15 -8.20 -11.08
CA THR A 128 -10.00 -6.83 -11.57
C THR A 128 -9.40 -5.92 -10.51
N LEU A 129 -9.93 -5.94 -9.28
CA LEU A 129 -9.42 -5.13 -8.18
C LEU A 129 -7.98 -5.51 -7.82
N SER A 130 -7.65 -6.81 -7.74
CA SER A 130 -6.29 -7.28 -7.48
C SER A 130 -5.31 -6.90 -8.60
N THR A 131 -5.77 -6.86 -9.86
CA THR A 131 -4.93 -6.43 -11.00
C THR A 131 -4.62 -4.94 -10.92
N ILE A 132 -5.61 -4.11 -10.57
CA ILE A 132 -5.39 -2.67 -10.37
C ILE A 132 -4.45 -2.45 -9.19
N GLN A 133 -4.66 -3.15 -8.06
CA GLN A 133 -3.75 -3.07 -6.92
C GLN A 133 -2.35 -3.56 -7.26
N LEU A 134 -2.21 -4.63 -8.05
CA LEU A 134 -0.92 -5.13 -8.54
C LEU A 134 -0.16 -4.05 -9.33
N PHE A 135 -0.85 -3.30 -10.20
CA PHE A 135 -0.24 -2.19 -10.93
C PHE A 135 0.35 -1.13 -9.97
N PHE A 136 -0.43 -0.69 -8.97
CA PHE A 136 0.08 0.25 -7.97
C PHE A 136 1.22 -0.34 -7.12
N LEU A 137 1.13 -1.64 -6.79
CA LEU A 137 2.17 -2.35 -6.03
C LEU A 137 3.49 -2.45 -6.83
N VAL A 138 3.43 -2.63 -8.14
CA VAL A 138 4.62 -2.56 -9.00
C VAL A 138 5.24 -1.17 -8.93
N LEU A 139 4.44 -0.11 -9.05
CA LEU A 139 4.94 1.25 -8.99
C LEU A 139 5.59 1.55 -7.62
N THR A 140 4.92 1.20 -6.53
CA THR A 140 5.39 1.50 -5.16
C THR A 140 6.55 0.62 -4.69
N ASN A 141 6.75 -0.57 -5.25
CA ASN A 141 7.87 -1.42 -4.86
C ASN A 141 9.12 -1.22 -5.72
N PHE A 142 8.96 -0.95 -7.03
CA PHE A 142 10.09 -1.01 -7.98
C PHE A 142 10.43 0.34 -8.62
N ILE A 143 9.53 1.32 -8.60
CA ILE A 143 9.74 2.61 -9.28
C ILE A 143 9.84 3.76 -8.28
N THR A 144 8.94 3.80 -7.28
CA THR A 144 8.85 4.91 -6.33
C THR A 144 8.63 4.39 -4.91
N ASN A 145 9.65 3.76 -4.35
CA ASN A 145 9.54 3.16 -3.01
C ASN A 145 9.46 4.25 -1.93
N PRO A 146 8.33 4.33 -1.15
CA PRO A 146 8.18 5.32 -0.09
C PRO A 146 9.06 5.05 1.14
N PHE A 147 9.73 3.89 1.22
CA PHE A 147 10.62 3.49 2.30
C PHE A 147 12.10 3.46 1.88
N GLU A 148 12.43 4.14 0.78
CA GLU A 148 13.81 4.23 0.32
C GLU A 148 14.68 4.95 1.37
N PRO A 149 15.84 4.38 1.76
CA PRO A 149 16.71 5.01 2.71
C PRO A 149 17.32 6.28 2.12
N THR A 150 17.54 7.27 2.97
CA THR A 150 18.22 8.51 2.59
C THR A 150 19.65 8.22 2.15
N GLN A 151 20.03 8.67 0.95
CA GLN A 151 21.37 8.50 0.38
C GLN A 151 22.35 9.63 0.75
N ALA A 152 22.11 10.33 1.85
CA ALA A 152 22.99 11.40 2.28
C ALA A 152 24.25 10.82 2.95
N ASP A 153 25.43 11.24 2.48
CA ASP A 153 26.72 10.91 3.08
C ASP A 153 26.94 11.59 4.46
N PHE A 154 25.98 12.37 4.92
CA PHE A 154 25.99 13.06 6.22
C PHE A 154 24.60 13.00 6.86
N GLU A 155 24.61 13.04 8.19
CA GLU A 155 23.40 13.00 9.01
C GLU A 155 22.50 14.22 8.69
N ILE A 156 21.26 13.97 8.25
CA ILE A 156 20.30 15.06 8.01
C ILE A 156 19.80 15.54 9.37
N VAL A 157 20.27 16.68 9.81
CA VAL A 157 19.89 17.29 11.09
C VAL A 157 18.45 17.78 11.10
N ASN A 158 17.91 18.20 9.92
CA ASN A 158 16.50 18.58 9.77
C ASN A 158 16.06 18.34 8.33
N GLY A 159 14.81 17.98 8.12
CA GLY A 159 14.25 17.77 6.78
C GLY A 159 13.89 19.08 6.08
N ASN A 160 13.58 18.99 4.77
CA ASN A 160 13.28 20.15 3.92
C ASN A 160 11.94 20.83 4.24
N GLY A 161 11.04 20.15 4.97
CA GLY A 161 9.68 20.60 5.22
C GLY A 161 8.78 20.51 3.99
N LEU A 162 7.50 20.84 4.16
CA LEU A 162 6.57 20.97 3.04
C LEU A 162 6.85 22.26 2.27
N ASN A 163 6.87 22.16 0.93
CA ASN A 163 6.89 23.34 0.10
C ASN A 163 5.61 24.18 0.36
N PRO A 164 5.72 25.45 0.79
CA PRO A 164 4.56 26.30 1.10
C PRO A 164 3.67 26.60 -0.12
N LEU A 165 4.10 26.21 -1.32
CA LEU A 165 3.35 26.36 -2.58
C LEU A 165 2.54 25.11 -2.96
N LEU A 166 2.60 24.05 -2.16
CA LEU A 166 1.80 22.84 -2.26
C LEU A 166 0.68 22.87 -1.21
#